data_47eeba82bda346ce34c3d396fd8803bc
#
_entry.id   47eeba82bda346ce34c3d396fd8803bc
#
_cell.length_a   1.000
_cell.length_b   1.000
_cell.length_c   1.000
_cell.angle_alpha   90.00
_cell.angle_beta   90.00
_cell.angle_gamma   90.00
#
_symmetry.space_group_name_H-M   'P 1'
#
loop_
_entity.id
_entity.type
_entity.pdbx_description
1 polymer ?
#
loop_
_entity_poly.entity_id
_entity_poly.type
_entity_poly.pdbx_seq_one_letter_code
_entity_poly.pdbx_strand_id
1 'polypeptide(L)'
;LSNKYSTLYMVNARLTDKNLKKYMKIKWIIKSILKFPKYIMVQSREDMERYISILGKTDKIVLFNNLKYTVKYKTLTTQEKQLYYDNWVFEDRKVIVCGSIRDGEESLWIEAFNSINHTKEWQLILVPRHLERVKDMKQKSGANSALFSENIKADIIIVDKMGVLRDLYQLSAIAFVGGTLVDIGGHSILEPLFYNNKPVIGKYYNNIKDIVEELRKIDMVSIVETKEDIINAVMKNDKIDSNNFFKSHNDLNKIIEILYK
;
A
#
# COMPACT_ATOMS: atom_id res chain seq x y z
N LEU A 1 7.92 -1.28 -33.15
CA LEU A 1 6.54 -1.85 -33.16
C LEU A 1 5.44 -0.83 -33.46
N SER A 2 5.76 0.43 -33.82
CA SER A 2 4.75 1.32 -34.37
C SER A 2 4.51 0.96 -35.82
N ASN A 3 3.62 0.04 -36.04
CA ASN A 3 3.11 -0.27 -37.37
C ASN A 3 2.21 0.89 -37.82
N LYS A 4 2.02 1.02 -39.15
CA LYS A 4 1.16 2.03 -39.80
C LYS A 4 -0.26 2.18 -39.21
N TYR A 5 -0.64 1.32 -38.24
CA TYR A 5 -1.98 1.17 -37.67
C TYR A 5 -2.05 1.25 -36.14
N SER A 6 -0.93 1.51 -35.42
CA SER A 6 -0.97 1.59 -33.96
C SER A 6 -0.11 2.74 -33.44
N THR A 7 -0.68 3.54 -32.53
CA THR A 7 0.03 4.59 -31.80
C THR A 7 0.54 4.02 -30.50
N LEU A 8 1.85 4.17 -30.26
CA LEU A 8 2.49 3.71 -29.01
C LEU A 8 2.47 4.84 -27.98
N TYR A 9 2.08 4.52 -26.76
CA TYR A 9 2.15 5.40 -25.58
C TYR A 9 2.98 4.71 -24.50
N MET A 10 3.81 5.49 -23.80
CA MET A 10 4.53 5.01 -22.60
C MET A 10 3.88 5.62 -21.37
N VAL A 11 3.21 4.77 -20.58
CA VAL A 11 2.46 5.22 -19.40
C VAL A 11 3.17 4.76 -18.14
N ASN A 12 3.04 5.54 -17.06
CA ASN A 12 3.65 5.23 -15.76
C ASN A 12 5.18 5.14 -15.82
N ALA A 13 5.79 5.97 -16.66
CA ALA A 13 7.22 5.97 -16.92
C ALA A 13 8.01 6.44 -15.68
N ARG A 14 8.91 5.57 -15.21
CA ARG A 14 9.80 5.84 -14.07
C ARG A 14 11.24 5.60 -14.48
N LEU A 15 12.13 6.47 -14.04
CA LEU A 15 13.56 6.38 -14.31
C LEU A 15 14.38 6.75 -13.08
N THR A 16 15.00 5.76 -12.43
CA THR A 16 15.87 6.00 -11.27
C THR A 16 17.24 6.57 -11.69
N ASP A 17 17.92 7.29 -10.80
CA ASP A 17 19.28 7.82 -11.05
C ASP A 17 20.28 6.73 -11.43
N LYS A 18 20.16 5.55 -10.79
CA LYS A 18 20.97 4.37 -11.13
C LYS A 18 20.78 3.95 -12.59
N ASN A 19 19.54 3.93 -13.07
CA ASN A 19 19.23 3.55 -14.45
C ASN A 19 19.55 4.68 -15.42
N LEU A 20 19.34 5.94 -15.03
CA LEU A 20 19.77 7.09 -15.83
C LEU A 20 21.26 7.02 -16.15
N LYS A 21 22.11 6.79 -15.13
CA LYS A 21 23.56 6.62 -15.33
C LYS A 21 23.89 5.51 -16.35
N LYS A 22 23.16 4.41 -16.33
CA LYS A 22 23.33 3.32 -17.33
C LYS A 22 22.87 3.77 -18.72
N TYR A 23 21.70 4.42 -18.81
CA TYR A 23 21.12 4.86 -20.09
C TYR A 23 21.97 5.96 -20.76
N MET A 24 22.61 6.81 -19.97
CA MET A 24 23.52 7.84 -20.51
C MET A 24 24.74 7.24 -21.23
N LYS A 25 25.21 6.04 -20.84
CA LYS A 25 26.33 5.36 -21.53
C LYS A 25 25.97 4.92 -22.96
N ILE A 26 24.67 4.65 -23.20
CA ILE A 26 24.11 4.22 -24.49
C ILE A 26 23.02 5.18 -24.96
N LYS A 27 23.19 6.47 -24.67
CA LYS A 27 22.19 7.52 -24.87
C LYS A 27 21.59 7.53 -26.27
N TRP A 28 22.39 7.31 -27.29
CA TRP A 28 21.95 7.33 -28.68
C TRP A 28 20.96 6.20 -29.00
N ILE A 29 21.15 4.99 -28.44
CA ILE A 29 20.21 3.87 -28.57
C ILE A 29 18.91 4.19 -27.83
N ILE A 30 19.02 4.60 -26.57
CA ILE A 30 17.84 4.91 -25.75
C ILE A 30 17.04 6.05 -26.37
N LYS A 31 17.70 7.10 -26.86
CA LYS A 31 17.05 8.21 -27.55
C LYS A 31 16.30 7.74 -28.81
N SER A 32 16.85 6.80 -29.57
CA SER A 32 16.20 6.20 -30.73
C SER A 32 14.92 5.44 -30.32
N ILE A 33 14.98 4.64 -29.24
CA ILE A 33 13.83 3.89 -28.74
C ILE A 33 12.75 4.83 -28.22
N LEU A 34 13.11 5.85 -27.44
CA LEU A 34 12.18 6.81 -26.86
C LEU A 34 11.56 7.78 -27.88
N LYS A 35 11.96 7.75 -29.14
CA LYS A 35 11.28 8.46 -30.25
C LYS A 35 9.96 7.79 -30.67
N PHE A 36 9.82 6.48 -30.50
CA PHE A 36 8.63 5.74 -30.93
C PHE A 36 7.34 6.11 -30.21
N PRO A 37 7.29 6.23 -28.85
CA PRO A 37 6.07 6.64 -28.19
C PRO A 37 5.63 8.05 -28.65
N LYS A 38 4.31 8.22 -28.89
CA LYS A 38 3.71 9.54 -29.15
C LYS A 38 3.84 10.42 -27.90
N TYR A 39 3.55 9.84 -26.73
CA TYR A 39 3.73 10.49 -25.42
C TYR A 39 4.44 9.57 -24.44
N ILE A 40 5.21 10.17 -23.52
CA ILE A 40 5.88 9.55 -22.38
C ILE A 40 5.30 10.18 -21.12
N MET A 41 4.42 9.47 -20.43
CA MET A 41 3.73 9.93 -19.23
C MET A 41 4.54 9.52 -17.99
N VAL A 42 5.23 10.48 -17.38
CA VAL A 42 6.13 10.29 -16.24
C VAL A 42 5.43 10.51 -14.91
N GLN A 43 5.88 9.82 -13.86
CA GLN A 43 5.20 9.81 -12.55
C GLN A 43 5.56 11.00 -11.66
N SER A 44 6.72 11.64 -11.88
CA SER A 44 7.22 12.73 -11.05
C SER A 44 7.95 13.79 -11.87
N ARG A 45 8.20 14.95 -11.26
CA ARG A 45 9.01 16.00 -11.88
C ARG A 45 10.47 15.54 -12.05
N GLU A 46 10.98 14.78 -11.12
CA GLU A 46 12.32 14.20 -11.18
C GLU A 46 12.44 13.22 -12.35
N ASP A 47 11.43 12.36 -12.55
CA ASP A 47 11.39 11.49 -13.74
C ASP A 47 11.34 12.32 -15.03
N MET A 48 10.54 13.40 -15.06
CA MET A 48 10.48 14.31 -16.21
C MET A 48 11.86 14.87 -16.54
N GLU A 49 12.58 15.40 -15.57
CA GLU A 49 13.93 15.94 -15.74
C GLU A 49 14.92 14.89 -16.25
N ARG A 50 14.83 13.65 -15.73
CA ARG A 50 15.67 12.55 -16.19
C ARG A 50 15.39 12.17 -17.66
N TYR A 51 14.12 12.10 -18.07
CA TYR A 51 13.77 11.87 -19.48
C TYR A 51 14.18 13.05 -20.37
N ILE A 52 14.02 14.29 -19.92
CA ILE A 52 14.50 15.49 -20.63
C ILE A 52 16.03 15.45 -20.84
N SER A 53 16.79 14.95 -19.88
CA SER A 53 18.26 14.82 -20.01
C SER A 53 18.67 13.84 -21.13
N ILE A 54 17.83 12.87 -21.45
CA ILE A 54 18.05 11.91 -22.54
C ILE A 54 17.57 12.48 -23.88
N LEU A 55 16.32 12.97 -23.92
CA LEU A 55 15.64 13.36 -25.16
C LEU A 55 15.89 14.80 -25.57
N GLY A 56 16.15 15.69 -24.61
CA GLY A 56 16.01 17.15 -24.75
C GLY A 56 14.59 17.60 -24.38
N LYS A 57 14.37 18.92 -24.30
CA LYS A 57 13.02 19.49 -24.10
C LYS A 57 12.09 19.08 -25.25
N THR A 58 10.91 18.58 -24.92
CA THR A 58 9.92 18.13 -25.88
C THR A 58 8.54 18.02 -25.23
N ASP A 59 7.48 18.31 -25.96
CA ASP A 59 6.08 18.19 -25.52
C ASP A 59 5.60 16.73 -25.38
N LYS A 60 6.45 15.77 -25.80
CA LYS A 60 6.16 14.34 -25.65
C LYS A 60 6.19 13.86 -24.20
N ILE A 61 6.95 14.55 -23.32
CA ILE A 61 7.11 14.17 -21.92
C ILE A 61 6.04 14.91 -21.12
N VAL A 62 5.06 14.18 -20.60
CA VAL A 62 3.93 14.72 -19.87
C VAL A 62 3.98 14.25 -18.44
N LEU A 63 3.88 15.19 -17.49
CA LEU A 63 3.75 14.84 -16.07
C LEU A 63 2.37 14.26 -15.83
N PHE A 64 2.35 13.07 -15.24
CA PHE A 64 1.16 12.31 -14.94
C PHE A 64 1.37 11.57 -13.61
N ASN A 65 0.40 11.65 -12.70
CA ASN A 65 0.49 10.93 -11.44
C ASN A 65 0.48 9.41 -11.65
N ASN A 66 0.99 8.67 -10.66
CA ASN A 66 1.05 7.22 -10.75
C ASN A 66 -0.36 6.61 -10.92
N LEU A 67 -0.51 5.73 -11.92
CA LEU A 67 -1.77 4.99 -12.17
C LEU A 67 -2.32 4.26 -10.94
N LYS A 68 -1.51 3.95 -9.95
CA LYS A 68 -1.97 3.34 -8.69
C LYS A 68 -3.02 4.18 -7.96
N TYR A 69 -3.03 5.51 -8.15
CA TYR A 69 -4.03 6.40 -7.55
C TYR A 69 -5.39 6.36 -8.24
N THR A 70 -5.47 5.80 -9.44
CA THR A 70 -6.72 5.69 -10.21
C THR A 70 -7.48 4.40 -9.93
N VAL A 71 -6.88 3.47 -9.17
CA VAL A 71 -7.49 2.18 -8.85
C VAL A 71 -8.69 2.39 -7.93
N LYS A 72 -9.85 1.90 -8.36
CA LYS A 72 -11.04 1.81 -7.50
C LYS A 72 -11.07 0.43 -6.85
N TYR A 73 -11.05 0.40 -5.53
CA TYR A 73 -11.21 -0.84 -4.78
C TYR A 73 -12.69 -1.11 -4.51
N LYS A 74 -13.07 -2.39 -4.49
CA LYS A 74 -14.43 -2.81 -4.14
C LYS A 74 -14.75 -2.42 -2.69
N THR A 75 -15.94 -1.87 -2.45
CA THR A 75 -16.48 -1.66 -1.12
C THR A 75 -17.41 -2.82 -0.78
N LEU A 76 -17.27 -3.37 0.43
CA LEU A 76 -18.13 -4.42 0.94
C LEU A 76 -19.56 -3.88 1.15
N THR A 77 -20.54 -4.66 0.74
CA THR A 77 -21.95 -4.43 1.08
C THR A 77 -22.18 -4.70 2.58
N THR A 78 -23.30 -4.24 3.11
CA THR A 78 -23.69 -4.52 4.51
C THR A 78 -23.72 -6.00 4.79
N GLN A 79 -24.26 -6.82 3.88
CA GLN A 79 -24.34 -8.28 4.03
C GLN A 79 -22.94 -8.93 4.04
N GLU A 80 -22.04 -8.48 3.16
CA GLU A 80 -20.65 -8.98 3.14
C GLU A 80 -19.91 -8.63 4.44
N LYS A 81 -20.12 -7.42 4.99
CA LYS A 81 -19.54 -7.04 6.31
C LYS A 81 -20.10 -7.89 7.42
N GLN A 82 -21.42 -8.13 7.43
CA GLN A 82 -22.07 -8.95 8.44
C GLN A 82 -21.49 -10.37 8.49
N LEU A 83 -21.15 -10.96 7.33
CA LEU A 83 -20.49 -12.26 7.27
C LEU A 83 -19.17 -12.29 8.05
N TYR A 84 -18.37 -11.20 8.00
CA TYR A 84 -17.13 -11.09 8.79
C TYR A 84 -17.43 -10.98 10.28
N TYR A 85 -18.45 -10.20 10.68
CA TYR A 85 -18.85 -10.07 12.08
C TYR A 85 -19.44 -11.36 12.64
N ASP A 86 -20.15 -12.14 11.84
CA ASP A 86 -20.71 -13.40 12.28
C ASP A 86 -19.63 -14.45 12.59
N ASN A 87 -18.57 -14.49 11.76
CA ASN A 87 -17.60 -15.58 11.80
C ASN A 87 -16.27 -15.24 12.49
N TRP A 88 -15.75 -14.04 12.37
CA TRP A 88 -14.38 -13.73 12.77
C TRP A 88 -14.25 -12.50 13.65
N VAL A 89 -15.07 -11.47 13.45
CA VAL A 89 -14.89 -10.15 14.06
C VAL A 89 -15.89 -9.97 15.19
N PHE A 90 -15.43 -9.45 16.33
CA PHE A 90 -16.34 -9.04 17.41
C PHE A 90 -16.94 -7.67 17.08
N GLU A 91 -18.27 -7.52 17.19
CA GLU A 91 -18.98 -6.27 16.88
C GLU A 91 -18.68 -5.14 17.87
N ASP A 92 -18.37 -5.50 19.10
CA ASP A 92 -18.07 -4.58 20.21
C ASP A 92 -16.60 -4.20 20.33
N ARG A 93 -15.76 -4.68 19.40
CA ARG A 93 -14.31 -4.43 19.43
C ARG A 93 -13.81 -3.69 18.21
N LYS A 94 -12.79 -2.85 18.44
CA LYS A 94 -12.02 -2.22 17.36
C LYS A 94 -11.01 -3.21 16.79
N VAL A 95 -10.87 -3.22 15.47
CA VAL A 95 -10.01 -4.19 14.77
C VAL A 95 -8.70 -3.56 14.37
N ILE A 96 -7.60 -4.21 14.73
CA ILE A 96 -6.26 -3.95 14.21
C ILE A 96 -5.97 -4.97 13.12
N VAL A 97 -5.71 -4.52 11.89
CA VAL A 97 -5.32 -5.38 10.79
C VAL A 97 -3.87 -5.14 10.43
N CYS A 98 -3.04 -6.16 10.61
CA CYS A 98 -1.65 -6.15 10.20
C CYS A 98 -1.50 -6.91 8.88
N GLY A 99 -1.46 -6.17 7.76
CA GLY A 99 -1.48 -6.74 6.42
C GLY A 99 -0.10 -6.99 5.83
N SER A 100 0.03 -8.06 5.07
CA SER A 100 1.28 -8.44 4.38
C SER A 100 2.49 -8.56 5.30
N ILE A 101 2.30 -9.08 6.51
CA ILE A 101 3.33 -9.21 7.53
C ILE A 101 4.49 -10.09 7.04
N ARG A 102 5.70 -9.65 7.32
CA ARG A 102 6.96 -10.36 7.13
C ARG A 102 7.47 -10.95 8.43
N ASP A 103 8.44 -11.85 8.30
CA ASP A 103 9.07 -12.52 9.45
C ASP A 103 9.63 -11.52 10.46
N GLY A 104 9.27 -11.68 11.72
CA GLY A 104 9.67 -10.84 12.85
C GLY A 104 8.74 -9.68 13.16
N GLU A 105 7.92 -9.21 12.20
CA GLU A 105 6.99 -8.10 12.45
C GLU A 105 5.83 -8.50 13.38
N GLU A 106 5.37 -9.76 13.26
CA GLU A 106 4.26 -10.26 14.07
C GLU A 106 4.54 -10.23 15.56
N SER A 107 5.76 -10.53 15.99
CA SER A 107 6.13 -10.59 17.41
C SER A 107 5.91 -9.23 18.08
N LEU A 108 6.36 -8.14 17.44
CA LEU A 108 6.22 -6.80 17.98
C LEU A 108 4.75 -6.38 18.09
N TRP A 109 3.93 -6.73 17.09
CA TRP A 109 2.49 -6.47 17.11
C TRP A 109 1.75 -7.30 18.17
N ILE A 110 2.09 -8.59 18.35
CA ILE A 110 1.51 -9.43 19.40
C ILE A 110 1.86 -8.90 20.78
N GLU A 111 3.11 -8.50 21.01
CA GLU A 111 3.55 -7.91 22.27
C GLU A 111 2.83 -6.59 22.59
N ALA A 112 2.71 -5.70 21.60
CA ALA A 112 1.98 -4.45 21.75
C ALA A 112 0.48 -4.70 22.04
N PHE A 113 -0.14 -5.59 21.29
CA PHE A 113 -1.53 -5.99 21.47
C PHE A 113 -1.78 -6.57 22.86
N ASN A 114 -0.97 -7.50 23.33
CA ASN A 114 -1.10 -8.08 24.66
C ASN A 114 -0.96 -7.03 25.79
N SER A 115 -0.18 -5.97 25.55
CA SER A 115 -0.01 -4.89 26.52
C SER A 115 -1.23 -3.98 26.66
N ILE A 116 -2.10 -3.88 25.64
CA ILE A 116 -3.24 -2.97 25.61
C ILE A 116 -4.60 -3.66 25.74
N ASN A 117 -4.68 -4.97 25.46
CA ASN A 117 -5.97 -5.66 25.34
C ASN A 117 -6.53 -6.22 26.65
N HIS A 118 -6.19 -5.63 27.80
CA HIS A 118 -6.72 -6.05 29.10
C HIS A 118 -8.23 -5.83 29.22
N THR A 119 -8.76 -4.80 28.56
CA THR A 119 -10.18 -4.43 28.54
C THR A 119 -10.98 -5.16 27.47
N LYS A 120 -10.33 -5.96 26.62
CA LYS A 120 -10.95 -6.62 25.46
C LYS A 120 -11.56 -5.63 24.44
N GLU A 121 -11.06 -4.41 24.39
CA GLU A 121 -11.52 -3.36 23.46
C GLU A 121 -11.04 -3.61 22.03
N TRP A 122 -9.96 -4.39 21.86
CA TRP A 122 -9.32 -4.60 20.59
C TRP A 122 -9.35 -6.07 20.15
N GLN A 123 -9.29 -6.28 18.85
CA GLN A 123 -9.04 -7.56 18.19
C GLN A 123 -7.89 -7.40 17.20
N LEU A 124 -6.96 -8.35 17.15
CA LEU A 124 -5.82 -8.34 16.24
C LEU A 124 -6.03 -9.34 15.10
N ILE A 125 -5.87 -8.89 13.86
CA ILE A 125 -5.91 -9.76 12.68
C ILE A 125 -4.55 -9.70 11.98
N LEU A 126 -3.86 -10.83 11.92
CA LEU A 126 -2.54 -10.98 11.31
C LEU A 126 -2.68 -11.62 9.94
N VAL A 127 -2.30 -10.90 8.88
CA VAL A 127 -2.35 -11.38 7.50
C VAL A 127 -0.93 -11.54 6.97
N PRO A 128 -0.40 -12.77 6.95
CA PRO A 128 0.97 -13.01 6.48
C PRO A 128 1.10 -12.75 4.97
N ARG A 129 2.25 -12.28 4.54
CA ARG A 129 2.57 -12.17 3.10
C ARG A 129 2.69 -13.54 2.44
N HIS A 130 3.15 -14.54 3.19
CA HIS A 130 3.38 -15.91 2.74
C HIS A 130 2.69 -16.88 3.69
N LEU A 131 1.86 -17.77 3.15
CA LEU A 131 1.02 -18.68 3.95
C LEU A 131 1.83 -19.75 4.71
N GLU A 132 3.04 -20.06 4.29
CA GLU A 132 3.95 -20.96 5.04
C GLU A 132 4.28 -20.45 6.45
N ARG A 133 4.07 -19.15 6.72
CA ARG A 133 4.29 -18.51 8.03
C ARG A 133 3.14 -18.70 9.02
N VAL A 134 1.98 -19.16 8.56
CA VAL A 134 0.76 -19.27 9.38
C VAL A 134 1.00 -20.12 10.63
N LYS A 135 1.67 -21.27 10.49
CA LYS A 135 1.92 -22.19 11.61
C LYS A 135 2.79 -21.55 12.70
N ASP A 136 3.84 -20.84 12.31
CA ASP A 136 4.73 -20.14 13.24
C ASP A 136 4.01 -18.98 13.93
N MET A 137 3.25 -18.17 13.17
CA MET A 137 2.44 -17.09 13.73
C MET A 137 1.38 -17.59 14.71
N LYS A 138 0.70 -18.71 14.40
CA LYS A 138 -0.26 -19.35 15.31
C LYS A 138 0.40 -19.76 16.63
N GLN A 139 1.59 -20.35 16.56
CA GLN A 139 2.35 -20.73 17.75
C GLN A 139 2.72 -19.53 18.61
N LYS A 140 3.21 -18.42 17.99
CA LYS A 140 3.57 -17.18 18.68
C LYS A 140 2.36 -16.46 19.29
N SER A 141 1.18 -16.58 18.66
CA SER A 141 -0.06 -15.92 19.10
C SER A 141 -0.71 -16.59 20.33
N GLY A 142 -0.32 -17.82 20.67
CA GLY A 142 -0.79 -18.52 21.86
C GLY A 142 -2.25 -19.01 21.79
N ALA A 143 -2.79 -19.36 22.96
CA ALA A 143 -4.08 -20.06 23.09
C ALA A 143 -5.28 -19.22 22.66
N ASN A 144 -5.26 -17.89 22.83
CA ASN A 144 -6.36 -16.98 22.51
C ASN A 144 -6.37 -16.58 21.02
N SER A 145 -5.82 -17.41 20.14
CA SER A 145 -5.79 -17.18 18.72
C SER A 145 -6.51 -18.26 17.93
N ALA A 146 -7.01 -17.93 16.73
CA ALA A 146 -7.64 -18.85 15.79
C ALA A 146 -7.12 -18.63 14.38
N LEU A 147 -7.24 -19.66 13.54
CA LEU A 147 -7.06 -19.53 12.10
C LEU A 147 -8.33 -18.98 11.46
N PHE A 148 -8.16 -18.21 10.39
CA PHE A 148 -9.32 -17.69 9.65
C PHE A 148 -10.19 -18.81 9.08
N SER A 149 -9.59 -19.94 8.67
CA SER A 149 -10.31 -21.12 8.17
C SER A 149 -11.16 -21.84 9.24
N GLU A 150 -10.91 -21.59 10.52
CA GLU A 150 -11.67 -22.21 11.62
C GLU A 150 -13.06 -21.57 11.80
N ASN A 151 -13.32 -20.38 11.20
CA ASN A 151 -14.59 -19.65 11.30
C ASN A 151 -15.06 -19.44 12.75
N ILE A 152 -14.13 -19.05 13.62
CA ILE A 152 -14.42 -18.75 15.03
C ILE A 152 -13.81 -17.40 15.41
N LYS A 153 -14.45 -16.71 16.36
CA LYS A 153 -13.95 -15.45 16.92
C LYS A 153 -12.87 -15.73 17.97
N ALA A 154 -11.78 -14.98 17.91
CA ALA A 154 -10.70 -15.05 18.89
C ALA A 154 -10.06 -13.66 19.06
N ASP A 155 -9.29 -13.44 20.12
CA ASP A 155 -8.59 -12.17 20.35
C ASP A 155 -7.59 -11.88 19.22
N ILE A 156 -6.96 -12.93 18.68
CA ILE A 156 -6.03 -12.85 17.55
C ILE A 156 -6.50 -13.81 16.45
N ILE A 157 -6.72 -13.31 15.26
CA ILE A 157 -7.00 -14.13 14.06
C ILE A 157 -5.77 -14.15 13.16
N ILE A 158 -5.33 -15.33 12.77
CA ILE A 158 -4.27 -15.51 11.77
C ILE A 158 -4.91 -15.93 10.45
N VAL A 159 -4.70 -15.12 9.42
CA VAL A 159 -5.31 -15.37 8.11
C VAL A 159 -4.48 -16.38 7.32
N ASP A 160 -5.06 -17.54 7.07
CA ASP A 160 -4.49 -18.66 6.32
C ASP A 160 -5.06 -18.78 4.90
N LYS A 161 -5.65 -17.68 4.40
CA LYS A 161 -6.29 -17.60 3.08
C LYS A 161 -5.81 -16.36 2.32
N MET A 162 -5.59 -16.50 1.01
CA MET A 162 -5.29 -15.37 0.13
C MET A 162 -6.54 -14.59 -0.28
N GLY A 163 -6.33 -13.29 -0.55
CA GLY A 163 -7.33 -12.45 -1.21
C GLY A 163 -8.30 -11.69 -0.29
N VAL A 164 -8.25 -11.89 1.04
CA VAL A 164 -9.18 -11.27 2.01
C VAL A 164 -8.67 -9.98 2.65
N LEU A 165 -7.40 -9.62 2.45
CA LEU A 165 -6.77 -8.48 3.14
C LEU A 165 -7.51 -7.15 2.90
N ARG A 166 -7.94 -6.89 1.68
CA ARG A 166 -8.66 -5.65 1.33
C ARG A 166 -10.01 -5.54 2.04
N ASP A 167 -10.69 -6.67 2.20
CA ASP A 167 -11.96 -6.72 2.92
C ASP A 167 -11.72 -6.42 4.41
N LEU A 168 -10.68 -7.00 4.99
CA LEU A 168 -10.30 -6.78 6.39
C LEU A 168 -9.90 -5.31 6.65
N TYR A 169 -9.21 -4.64 5.72
CA TYR A 169 -8.91 -3.22 5.86
C TYR A 169 -10.17 -2.34 5.93
N GLN A 170 -11.28 -2.76 5.32
CA GLN A 170 -12.56 -2.03 5.42
C GLN A 170 -13.21 -2.13 6.81
N LEU A 171 -12.84 -3.14 7.58
CA LEU A 171 -13.35 -3.39 8.93
C LEU A 171 -12.39 -2.85 10.00
N SER A 172 -11.19 -2.44 9.61
CA SER A 172 -10.15 -2.06 10.56
C SER A 172 -10.32 -0.63 11.13
N ALA A 173 -9.99 -0.48 12.38
CA ALA A 173 -9.75 0.80 13.02
C ALA A 173 -8.28 1.24 12.83
N ILE A 174 -7.36 0.27 12.86
CA ILE A 174 -5.92 0.46 12.65
C ILE A 174 -5.47 -0.49 11.53
N ALA A 175 -4.70 0.02 10.58
CA ALA A 175 -4.18 -0.73 9.45
C ALA A 175 -2.66 -0.63 9.37
N PHE A 176 -1.94 -1.68 9.75
CA PHE A 176 -0.50 -1.79 9.56
C PHE A 176 -0.18 -2.42 8.21
N VAL A 177 0.84 -1.90 7.55
CA VAL A 177 1.35 -2.44 6.28
C VAL A 177 2.76 -3.01 6.46
N GLY A 178 2.85 -4.32 6.35
CA GLY A 178 4.06 -5.09 6.61
C GLY A 178 5.18 -4.89 5.58
N GLY A 179 6.35 -5.48 5.89
CA GLY A 179 7.60 -5.29 5.16
C GLY A 179 8.20 -3.92 5.41
N THR A 180 7.85 -3.28 6.52
CA THR A 180 8.26 -1.93 6.88
C THR A 180 8.95 -1.86 8.25
N LEU A 181 8.70 -2.80 9.17
CA LEU A 181 9.47 -2.95 10.41
C LEU A 181 10.75 -3.78 10.18
N VAL A 182 10.81 -4.54 9.10
CA VAL A 182 11.99 -5.25 8.61
C VAL A 182 12.42 -4.64 7.26
N ASP A 183 13.72 -4.76 6.91
CA ASP A 183 14.30 -4.10 5.72
C ASP A 183 13.91 -4.80 4.41
N ILE A 184 12.63 -4.72 4.07
CA ILE A 184 12.05 -5.19 2.82
C ILE A 184 11.65 -4.01 1.91
N GLY A 185 11.39 -2.83 2.50
CA GLY A 185 11.07 -1.61 1.77
C GLY A 185 9.57 -1.32 1.61
N GLY A 186 8.69 -2.11 2.22
CA GLY A 186 7.26 -1.86 2.31
C GLY A 186 6.41 -2.38 1.15
N HIS A 187 5.13 -2.57 1.45
CA HIS A 187 4.06 -2.93 0.51
C HIS A 187 3.13 -1.73 0.25
N SER A 188 2.06 -1.95 -0.54
CA SER A 188 1.13 -0.88 -0.92
C SER A 188 0.35 -0.33 0.28
N ILE A 189 0.52 0.97 0.58
CA ILE A 189 -0.24 1.70 1.61
C ILE A 189 -1.51 2.35 1.05
N LEU A 190 -1.74 2.27 -0.26
CA LEU A 190 -2.93 2.84 -0.90
C LEU A 190 -4.21 2.08 -0.58
N GLU A 191 -4.11 0.77 -0.30
CA GLU A 191 -5.28 -0.04 0.03
C GLU A 191 -5.95 0.42 1.34
N PRO A 192 -5.27 0.45 2.50
CA PRO A 192 -5.89 0.97 3.71
C PRO A 192 -6.25 2.44 3.59
N LEU A 193 -5.41 3.27 2.92
CA LEU A 193 -5.69 4.69 2.72
C LEU A 193 -7.00 4.91 1.96
N PHE A 194 -7.31 4.10 0.94
CA PHE A 194 -8.56 4.18 0.18
C PHE A 194 -9.81 4.01 1.06
N TYR A 195 -9.70 3.22 2.12
CA TYR A 195 -10.77 2.99 3.09
C TYR A 195 -10.74 3.96 4.28
N ASN A 196 -10.07 5.11 4.15
CA ASN A 196 -9.92 6.13 5.18
C ASN A 196 -9.19 5.66 6.44
N ASN A 197 -8.39 4.59 6.35
CA ASN A 197 -7.51 4.19 7.43
C ASN A 197 -6.17 4.89 7.27
N LYS A 198 -5.70 5.59 8.31
CA LYS A 198 -4.35 6.13 8.38
C LYS A 198 -3.35 4.96 8.42
N PRO A 199 -2.55 4.72 7.36
CA PRO A 199 -1.64 3.59 7.37
C PRO A 199 -0.60 3.73 8.47
N VAL A 200 -0.37 2.65 9.22
CA VAL A 200 0.76 2.51 10.14
C VAL A 200 1.84 1.70 9.45
N ILE A 201 3.07 2.20 9.43
CA ILE A 201 4.23 1.56 8.78
C ILE A 201 5.45 1.62 9.67
N GLY A 202 6.42 0.73 9.45
CA GLY A 202 7.75 0.83 10.04
C GLY A 202 8.66 1.79 9.27
N LYS A 203 9.93 1.89 9.69
CA LYS A 203 10.93 2.80 9.13
C LYS A 203 11.51 2.39 7.77
N TYR A 204 11.32 1.14 7.35
CA TYR A 204 11.87 0.61 6.10
C TYR A 204 10.83 0.67 4.99
N TYR A 205 10.70 1.83 4.32
CA TYR A 205 9.70 2.08 3.28
C TYR A 205 10.28 2.53 1.94
N ASN A 206 11.49 2.08 1.60
CA ASN A 206 12.22 2.52 0.41
C ASN A 206 11.46 2.29 -0.91
N ASN A 207 10.64 1.23 -1.01
CA ASN A 207 9.87 0.92 -2.22
C ASN A 207 8.67 1.86 -2.43
N ILE A 208 8.22 2.51 -1.35
CA ILE A 208 7.04 3.39 -1.31
C ILE A 208 7.40 4.78 -0.77
N LYS A 209 8.68 5.15 -0.81
CA LYS A 209 9.19 6.39 -0.21
C LYS A 209 8.45 7.62 -0.69
N ASP A 210 8.27 7.75 -2.00
CA ASP A 210 7.68 8.95 -2.59
C ASP A 210 6.29 9.25 -2.01
N ILE A 211 5.43 8.21 -1.93
CA ILE A 211 4.08 8.36 -1.36
C ILE A 211 4.12 8.57 0.16
N VAL A 212 5.01 7.88 0.88
CA VAL A 212 5.13 8.07 2.34
C VAL A 212 5.52 9.49 2.68
N GLU A 213 6.51 10.06 1.99
CA GLU A 213 6.96 11.44 2.22
C GLU A 213 5.85 12.47 1.89
N GLU A 214 5.01 12.18 0.91
CA GLU A 214 3.85 13.00 0.60
C GLU A 214 2.78 12.93 1.71
N LEU A 215 2.41 11.72 2.14
CA LEU A 215 1.42 11.50 3.20
C LEU A 215 1.89 12.05 4.56
N ARG A 216 3.20 12.04 4.85
CA ARG A 216 3.76 12.66 6.05
C ARG A 216 3.51 14.16 6.11
N LYS A 217 3.63 14.87 5.00
CA LYS A 217 3.41 16.33 4.94
C LYS A 217 1.99 16.75 5.31
N ILE A 218 1.03 15.85 5.16
CA ILE A 218 -0.39 16.07 5.44
C ILE A 218 -0.92 15.21 6.59
N ASP A 219 -0.01 14.64 7.39
CA ASP A 219 -0.32 13.77 8.55
C ASP A 219 -1.25 12.59 8.24
N MET A 220 -1.10 11.97 7.07
CA MET A 220 -1.91 10.82 6.64
C MET A 220 -1.19 9.46 6.74
N VAL A 221 -0.07 9.37 7.44
CA VAL A 221 0.65 8.13 7.72
C VAL A 221 1.31 8.20 9.08
N SER A 222 1.34 7.09 9.81
CA SER A 222 2.06 6.94 11.08
C SER A 222 3.26 6.03 10.89
N ILE A 223 4.44 6.46 11.39
CA ILE A 223 5.66 5.65 11.35
C ILE A 223 5.97 5.19 12.76
N VAL A 224 6.22 3.88 12.92
CA VAL A 224 6.49 3.21 14.19
C VAL A 224 7.78 2.40 14.11
N GLU A 225 8.54 2.34 15.18
CA GLU A 225 9.78 1.56 15.27
C GLU A 225 9.81 0.64 16.48
N THR A 226 9.12 1.02 17.54
CA THR A 226 9.10 0.34 18.83
C THR A 226 7.69 -0.14 19.19
N LYS A 227 7.61 -1.01 20.19
CA LYS A 227 6.32 -1.42 20.78
C LYS A 227 5.54 -0.23 21.31
N GLU A 228 6.20 0.71 21.95
CA GLU A 228 5.62 1.94 22.48
C GLU A 228 5.03 2.82 21.38
N ASP A 229 5.71 2.93 20.24
CA ASP A 229 5.18 3.67 19.08
C ASP A 229 3.90 3.01 18.55
N ILE A 230 3.88 1.68 18.48
CA ILE A 230 2.68 0.92 18.07
C ILE A 230 1.54 1.17 19.02
N ILE A 231 1.78 1.06 20.33
CA ILE A 231 0.76 1.33 21.36
C ILE A 231 0.22 2.75 21.22
N ASN A 232 1.08 3.74 21.07
CA ASN A 232 0.68 5.14 20.89
C ASN A 232 -0.17 5.33 19.63
N ALA A 233 0.21 4.72 18.50
CA ALA A 233 -0.54 4.80 17.25
C ALA A 233 -1.93 4.15 17.39
N VAL A 234 -2.03 3.00 18.06
CA VAL A 234 -3.30 2.31 18.33
C VAL A 234 -4.19 3.14 19.25
N MET A 235 -3.65 3.67 20.35
CA MET A 235 -4.42 4.45 21.33
C MET A 235 -4.90 5.78 20.74
N LYS A 236 -4.10 6.41 19.88
CA LYS A 236 -4.49 7.65 19.20
C LYS A 236 -5.63 7.41 18.22
N ASN A 237 -5.61 6.29 17.51
CA ASN A 237 -6.65 5.83 16.56
C ASN A 237 -7.18 6.96 15.64
N ASP A 238 -6.25 7.69 15.03
CA ASP A 238 -6.58 8.84 14.17
C ASP A 238 -7.41 8.41 12.97
N LYS A 239 -8.55 9.08 12.77
CA LYS A 239 -9.34 8.95 11.54
C LYS A 239 -8.91 10.00 10.53
N ILE A 240 -8.91 9.63 9.27
CA ILE A 240 -8.55 10.51 8.15
C ILE A 240 -9.66 10.52 7.10
N ASP A 241 -9.70 11.58 6.30
CA ASP A 241 -10.44 11.61 5.03
C ASP A 241 -9.46 11.64 3.86
N SER A 242 -9.31 10.52 3.18
CA SER A 242 -8.41 10.38 2.05
C SER A 242 -9.01 10.79 0.69
N ASN A 243 -10.29 11.17 0.65
CA ASN A 243 -10.98 11.48 -0.60
C ASN A 243 -10.31 12.60 -1.39
N ASN A 244 -9.89 13.67 -0.71
CA ASN A 244 -9.22 14.79 -1.36
C ASN A 244 -7.85 14.39 -1.91
N PHE A 245 -7.12 13.53 -1.21
CA PHE A 245 -5.85 12.99 -1.68
C PHE A 245 -6.05 12.20 -2.98
N PHE A 246 -6.98 11.25 -3.01
CA PHE A 246 -7.24 10.48 -4.23
C PHE A 246 -7.79 11.34 -5.38
N LYS A 247 -8.66 12.32 -5.10
CA LYS A 247 -9.16 13.26 -6.13
C LYS A 247 -8.05 14.08 -6.77
N SER A 248 -7.12 14.61 -5.97
CA SER A 248 -6.00 15.43 -6.46
C SER A 248 -4.97 14.63 -7.27
N HIS A 249 -4.90 13.31 -7.06
CA HIS A 249 -3.96 12.40 -7.74
C HIS A 249 -4.59 11.61 -8.89
N ASN A 250 -5.91 11.71 -9.08
CA ASN A 250 -6.61 10.99 -10.14
C ASN A 250 -6.57 11.76 -11.46
N ASP A 251 -5.59 11.49 -12.28
CA ASP A 251 -5.41 12.09 -13.61
C ASP A 251 -6.04 11.24 -14.74
N LEU A 252 -6.96 10.32 -14.45
CA LEU A 252 -7.49 9.39 -15.45
C LEU A 252 -8.09 10.13 -16.67
N ASN A 253 -8.82 11.22 -16.43
CA ASN A 253 -9.40 12.04 -17.52
C ASN A 253 -8.29 12.63 -18.40
N LYS A 254 -7.19 13.07 -17.83
CA LYS A 254 -6.03 13.59 -18.57
C LYS A 254 -5.37 12.52 -19.47
N ILE A 255 -5.31 11.25 -19.00
CA ILE A 255 -4.86 10.14 -19.87
C ILE A 255 -5.82 9.99 -21.04
N ILE A 256 -7.12 9.92 -20.76
CA ILE A 256 -8.16 9.73 -21.77
C ILE A 256 -8.04 10.84 -22.84
N GLU A 257 -7.93 12.11 -22.43
CA GLU A 257 -7.72 13.22 -23.36
C GLU A 257 -6.47 13.08 -24.24
N ILE A 258 -5.35 12.56 -23.65
CA ILE A 258 -4.10 12.36 -24.40
C ILE A 258 -4.21 11.17 -25.36
N LEU A 259 -4.92 10.12 -25.00
CA LEU A 259 -5.09 8.92 -25.84
C LEU A 259 -6.01 9.16 -27.02
N TYR A 260 -6.98 10.06 -26.90
CA TYR A 260 -7.95 10.39 -27.96
C TYR A 260 -7.58 11.62 -28.80
N LYS A 261 -6.45 12.30 -28.51
CA LYS A 261 -5.80 13.30 -29.37
C LYS A 261 -4.85 12.63 -30.37
#